data_868466be752b1a117c9c5cba5ca8a0ff
#
_entry.id   868466be752b1a117c9c5cba5ca8a0ff
#
_cell.length_a   1.000
_cell.length_b   1.000
_cell.length_c   1.000
_cell.angle_alpha   90.00
_cell.angle_beta   90.00
_cell.angle_gamma   90.00
#
_symmetry.space_group_name_H-M   'P 1'
#
loop_
_entity.id
_entity.type
_entity.pdbx_description
1 polymer ?
#
loop_
_entity_poly.entity_id
_entity_poly.type
_entity_poly.pdbx_seq_one_letter_code
_entity_poly.pdbx_strand_id
1 'polypeptide(L)'
;MPTLQIQQIKSQRLPADILNLSPSSSLRKFLFTGPPGVGKTTLAKAIAARLMGVVDVDRAVEFMHVNCADEGIDRIRALAESSRLPPMDPGVRCKAFLLDEIHALGDKAVNALLIPLERDVVNLWIACTSRPAGSLDAALRSRFAYHMALGAADVWAVLLEEGVHAREADRLAKLAQGDLRRALAGGAGDAEIESSGLLAIVDGKATLTLSPERLLSKAVANPFSFQASLLDELMRLRQWPAHAAMALTLSQRND
;
A
#
# COMPACT_ATOMS: atom_id res chain seq x y z
N MET A 1 0.42 11.94 -0.64
CA MET A 1 -0.96 11.72 -1.12
C MET A 1 -1.81 11.37 0.09
N PRO A 2 -3.10 11.75 0.15
CA PRO A 2 -3.94 11.36 1.28
C PRO A 2 -4.02 9.83 1.37
N THR A 3 -4.09 9.30 2.59
CA THR A 3 -4.25 7.87 2.81
C THR A 3 -5.62 7.41 2.31
N LEU A 4 -5.68 6.28 1.61
CA LEU A 4 -6.94 5.67 1.17
C LEU A 4 -7.86 5.45 2.37
N GLN A 5 -9.14 5.79 2.22
CA GLN A 5 -10.13 5.43 3.22
C GLN A 5 -10.49 3.94 3.14
N ILE A 6 -10.91 3.35 4.25
CA ILE A 6 -11.25 1.92 4.31
C ILE A 6 -12.29 1.56 3.24
N GLN A 7 -13.28 2.41 2.99
CA GLN A 7 -14.34 2.21 2.00
C GLN A 7 -13.82 2.25 0.54
N GLN A 8 -12.65 2.83 0.32
CA GLN A 8 -12.00 2.92 -1.00
C GLN A 8 -11.16 1.67 -1.33
N ILE A 9 -10.99 0.75 -0.38
CA ILE A 9 -10.23 -0.48 -0.60
C ILE A 9 -11.12 -1.48 -1.31
N LYS A 10 -10.92 -1.66 -2.62
CA LYS A 10 -11.66 -2.59 -3.48
C LYS A 10 -10.95 -3.92 -3.69
N SER A 11 -9.68 -3.99 -3.36
CA SER A 11 -8.87 -5.20 -3.52
C SER A 11 -9.31 -6.38 -2.66
N GLN A 12 -10.11 -6.12 -1.62
CA GLN A 12 -10.55 -7.12 -0.65
C GLN A 12 -12.03 -6.92 -0.29
N ARG A 13 -12.73 -8.02 -0.08
CA ARG A 13 -14.06 -8.00 0.55
C ARG A 13 -13.89 -7.84 2.05
N LEU A 14 -13.93 -6.60 2.52
CA LEU A 14 -13.77 -6.31 3.93
C LEU A 14 -15.05 -6.65 4.71
N PRO A 15 -14.94 -7.25 5.91
CA PRO A 15 -16.08 -7.50 6.78
C PRO A 15 -16.70 -6.19 7.30
N ALA A 16 -17.96 -6.23 7.65
CA ALA A 16 -18.75 -5.05 8.04
C ALA A 16 -18.20 -4.33 9.28
N ASP A 17 -17.60 -5.04 10.22
CA ASP A 17 -16.96 -4.49 11.41
C ASP A 17 -15.72 -3.65 11.05
N ILE A 18 -14.96 -4.00 10.02
CA ILE A 18 -13.86 -3.20 9.50
C ILE A 18 -14.38 -2.02 8.68
N LEU A 19 -15.36 -2.24 7.78
CA LEU A 19 -15.93 -1.15 6.96
C LEU A 19 -16.55 -0.06 7.81
N ASN A 20 -17.21 -0.44 8.91
CA ASN A 20 -17.88 0.47 9.83
C ASN A 20 -17.05 0.80 11.08
N LEU A 21 -15.74 0.57 11.05
CA LEU A 21 -14.86 0.82 12.19
C LEU A 21 -14.98 2.28 12.64
N SER A 22 -15.50 2.47 13.84
CA SER A 22 -15.67 3.81 14.43
C SER A 22 -14.32 4.36 14.91
N PRO A 23 -14.06 5.67 14.75
CA PRO A 23 -12.91 6.32 15.38
C PRO A 23 -12.87 6.17 16.90
N SER A 24 -14.02 5.96 17.55
CA SER A 24 -14.15 5.70 18.99
C SER A 24 -14.10 4.20 19.36
N SER A 25 -13.85 3.31 18.40
CA SER A 25 -13.73 1.88 18.65
C SER A 25 -12.69 1.61 19.75
N SER A 26 -12.97 0.67 20.63
CA SER A 26 -11.98 0.14 21.60
C SER A 26 -11.03 -0.87 20.98
N LEU A 27 -11.29 -1.34 19.77
CA LEU A 27 -10.42 -2.27 19.07
C LEU A 27 -9.13 -1.55 18.65
N ARG A 28 -8.00 -2.02 19.18
CA ARG A 28 -6.69 -1.38 19.02
C ARG A 28 -5.60 -2.30 18.53
N LYS A 29 -5.86 -3.61 18.39
CA LYS A 29 -4.83 -4.61 18.09
C LYS A 29 -5.29 -5.52 16.97
N PHE A 30 -4.66 -5.38 15.79
CA PHE A 30 -5.01 -6.07 14.56
C PHE A 30 -3.85 -6.91 14.04
N LEU A 31 -4.13 -8.13 13.63
CA LEU A 31 -3.20 -9.00 12.92
C LEU A 31 -3.76 -9.34 11.54
N PHE A 32 -3.04 -8.91 10.49
CA PHE A 32 -3.36 -9.22 9.12
C PHE A 32 -2.41 -10.24 8.54
N THR A 33 -2.95 -11.31 8.00
CA THR A 33 -2.18 -12.37 7.35
C THR A 33 -2.60 -12.49 5.89
N GLY A 34 -1.72 -12.98 5.03
CA GLY A 34 -2.04 -13.22 3.63
C GLY A 34 -0.83 -13.07 2.72
N PRO A 35 -0.91 -13.51 1.46
CA PRO A 35 0.18 -13.46 0.52
C PRO A 35 0.78 -12.05 0.35
N PRO A 36 2.01 -11.92 -0.19
CA PRO A 36 2.54 -10.62 -0.60
C PRO A 36 1.62 -9.93 -1.61
N GLY A 37 1.63 -8.59 -1.65
CA GLY A 37 0.92 -7.81 -2.66
C GLY A 37 -0.60 -7.72 -2.54
N VAL A 38 -1.24 -8.38 -1.55
CA VAL A 38 -2.71 -8.39 -1.40
C VAL A 38 -3.31 -7.14 -0.73
N GLY A 39 -2.48 -6.18 -0.31
CA GLY A 39 -2.94 -4.92 0.27
C GLY A 39 -2.98 -4.87 1.82
N LYS A 40 -2.28 -5.78 2.55
CA LYS A 40 -2.21 -5.77 4.03
C LYS A 40 -1.79 -4.41 4.59
N THR A 41 -0.66 -3.89 4.12
CA THR A 41 -0.09 -2.61 4.56
C THR A 41 -0.99 -1.43 4.20
N THR A 42 -1.66 -1.48 3.05
CA THR A 42 -2.63 -0.46 2.61
C THR A 42 -3.84 -0.43 3.54
N LEU A 43 -4.41 -1.59 3.87
CA LEU A 43 -5.51 -1.70 4.82
C LEU A 43 -5.09 -1.23 6.22
N ALA A 44 -3.91 -1.62 6.67
CA ALA A 44 -3.36 -1.20 7.95
C ALA A 44 -3.25 0.33 8.05
N LYS A 45 -2.73 0.98 7.01
CA LYS A 45 -2.63 2.45 6.93
C LYS A 45 -4.01 3.12 6.91
N ALA A 46 -4.98 2.57 6.19
CA ALA A 46 -6.34 3.10 6.16
C ALA A 46 -7.03 3.03 7.54
N ILE A 47 -6.84 1.92 8.26
CA ILE A 47 -7.32 1.77 9.63
C ILE A 47 -6.61 2.75 10.57
N ALA A 48 -5.29 2.89 10.44
CA ALA A 48 -4.52 3.84 11.23
C ALA A 48 -5.00 5.28 11.03
N ALA A 49 -5.15 5.73 9.78
CA ALA A 49 -5.66 7.06 9.46
C ALA A 49 -7.03 7.31 10.11
N ARG A 50 -7.94 6.33 10.02
CA ARG A 50 -9.29 6.42 10.59
C ARG A 50 -9.30 6.53 12.12
N LEU A 51 -8.53 5.67 12.80
CA LEU A 51 -8.52 5.64 14.27
C LEU A 51 -7.70 6.76 14.87
N MET A 52 -6.62 7.19 14.24
CA MET A 52 -5.85 8.37 14.63
C MET A 52 -6.61 9.67 14.36
N GLY A 53 -7.50 9.70 13.37
CA GLY A 53 -8.22 10.89 12.94
C GLY A 53 -7.41 11.77 11.98
N VAL A 54 -6.48 11.22 11.22
CA VAL A 54 -5.61 11.93 10.29
C VAL A 54 -5.99 11.66 8.84
N VAL A 55 -5.70 12.62 7.94
CA VAL A 55 -5.98 12.49 6.50
C VAL A 55 -4.86 11.73 5.78
N ASP A 56 -3.61 11.97 6.19
CA ASP A 56 -2.42 11.35 5.61
C ASP A 56 -1.58 10.75 6.73
N VAL A 57 -1.65 9.43 6.86
CA VAL A 57 -0.98 8.71 7.94
C VAL A 57 0.54 8.74 7.79
N ASP A 58 1.05 8.76 6.56
CA ASP A 58 2.49 8.74 6.30
C ASP A 58 3.17 10.07 6.68
N ARG A 59 2.40 11.14 6.87
CA ARG A 59 2.87 12.44 7.36
C ARG A 59 2.68 12.64 8.85
N ALA A 60 1.92 11.78 9.51
CA ALA A 60 1.68 11.89 10.94
C ALA A 60 2.90 11.43 11.73
N VAL A 61 3.43 12.28 12.61
CA VAL A 61 4.59 11.96 13.47
C VAL A 61 4.30 10.79 14.42
N GLU A 62 3.05 10.62 14.80
CA GLU A 62 2.53 9.57 15.68
C GLU A 62 2.33 8.23 14.99
N PHE A 63 2.52 8.15 13.65
CA PHE A 63 2.49 6.90 12.90
C PHE A 63 3.90 6.36 12.72
N MET A 64 4.16 5.19 13.27
CA MET A 64 5.45 4.51 13.15
C MET A 64 5.28 3.21 12.39
N HIS A 65 5.84 3.16 11.19
CA HIS A 65 5.88 1.97 10.34
C HIS A 65 7.27 1.33 10.42
N VAL A 66 7.32 0.06 10.76
CA VAL A 66 8.54 -0.74 10.89
C VAL A 66 8.41 -2.00 10.05
N ASN A 67 9.35 -2.21 9.13
CA ASN A 67 9.53 -3.49 8.47
C ASN A 67 10.41 -4.39 9.36
N CYS A 68 9.78 -5.37 9.98
CA CYS A 68 10.46 -6.24 10.94
C CYS A 68 11.53 -7.16 10.31
N ALA A 69 11.58 -7.25 8.98
CA ALA A 69 12.62 -8.00 8.27
C ALA A 69 13.96 -7.24 8.21
N ASP A 70 13.89 -5.90 8.22
CA ASP A 70 15.05 -5.03 8.01
C ASP A 70 15.55 -4.39 9.33
N GLU A 71 14.71 -4.39 10.37
CA GLU A 71 14.95 -3.66 11.61
C GLU A 71 15.33 -4.55 12.80
N GLY A 72 16.28 -4.08 13.59
CA GLY A 72 16.78 -4.79 14.77
C GLY A 72 15.92 -4.57 16.04
N ILE A 73 16.29 -5.29 17.11
CA ILE A 73 15.63 -5.21 18.42
C ILE A 73 15.58 -3.78 19.00
N ASP A 74 16.57 -2.95 18.71
CA ASP A 74 16.63 -1.58 19.26
C ASP A 74 15.51 -0.71 18.70
N ARG A 75 15.14 -0.92 17.45
CA ARG A 75 13.95 -0.26 16.87
C ARG A 75 12.67 -0.68 17.57
N ILE A 76 12.52 -1.96 17.85
CA ILE A 76 11.36 -2.50 18.59
C ILE A 76 11.29 -1.93 20.02
N ARG A 77 12.44 -1.82 20.70
CA ARG A 77 12.52 -1.16 22.02
C ARG A 77 12.11 0.31 21.94
N ALA A 78 12.57 1.03 20.92
CA ALA A 78 12.19 2.43 20.72
C ALA A 78 10.67 2.58 20.51
N LEU A 79 10.00 1.67 19.78
CA LEU A 79 8.54 1.66 19.66
C LEU A 79 7.88 1.42 21.04
N ALA A 80 8.38 0.46 21.81
CA ALA A 80 7.88 0.15 23.16
C ALA A 80 7.98 1.36 24.11
N GLU A 81 9.08 2.11 24.05
CA GLU A 81 9.24 3.34 24.81
C GLU A 81 8.29 4.45 24.30
N SER A 82 8.19 4.63 22.97
CA SER A 82 7.31 5.62 22.39
C SER A 82 5.85 5.36 22.75
N SER A 83 5.43 4.10 22.87
CA SER A 83 4.03 3.75 23.21
C SER A 83 3.60 4.22 24.62
N ARG A 84 4.56 4.46 25.50
CA ARG A 84 4.30 4.96 26.87
C ARG A 84 4.04 6.46 26.92
N LEU A 85 4.39 7.19 25.86
CA LEU A 85 4.25 8.62 25.79
C LEU A 85 2.94 8.98 25.05
N PRO A 86 2.22 10.01 25.48
CA PRO A 86 1.03 10.48 24.76
C PRO A 86 1.41 10.99 23.35
N PRO A 87 0.42 11.12 22.43
CA PRO A 87 0.63 11.83 21.17
C PRO A 87 1.14 13.26 21.42
N MET A 88 2.04 13.73 20.55
CA MET A 88 2.55 15.11 20.63
C MET A 88 1.58 16.10 19.98
N ASP A 89 0.86 15.68 18.94
CA ASP A 89 -0.16 16.46 18.27
C ASP A 89 -1.52 16.29 18.99
N PRO A 90 -2.09 17.37 19.58
CA PRO A 90 -3.39 17.31 20.25
C PRO A 90 -4.56 16.94 19.32
N GLY A 91 -4.39 17.10 18.00
CA GLY A 91 -5.38 16.70 16.99
C GLY A 91 -5.41 15.21 16.73
N VAL A 92 -4.39 14.46 17.16
CA VAL A 92 -4.27 13.01 16.96
C VAL A 92 -4.78 12.26 18.18
N ARG A 93 -5.67 11.29 17.97
CA ARG A 93 -6.34 10.56 19.06
C ARG A 93 -5.46 9.54 19.76
N CYS A 94 -4.57 8.90 19.01
CA CYS A 94 -3.65 7.87 19.52
C CYS A 94 -2.46 7.74 18.60
N LYS A 95 -1.36 7.18 19.09
CA LYS A 95 -0.26 6.73 18.24
C LYS A 95 -0.65 5.44 17.53
N ALA A 96 -0.04 5.19 16.37
CA ALA A 96 -0.22 3.94 15.65
C ALA A 96 1.13 3.33 15.28
N PHE A 97 1.25 2.04 15.54
CA PHE A 97 2.44 1.23 15.27
C PHE A 97 2.08 0.15 14.26
N LEU A 98 2.66 0.24 13.07
CA LEU A 98 2.52 -0.77 12.02
C LEU A 98 3.80 -1.61 11.98
N LEU A 99 3.64 -2.90 12.30
CA LEU A 99 4.70 -3.90 12.29
C LEU A 99 4.52 -4.77 11.04
N ASP A 100 5.24 -4.44 9.98
CA ASP A 100 5.16 -5.23 8.73
C ASP A 100 6.14 -6.41 8.80
N GLU A 101 5.75 -7.54 8.19
CA GLU A 101 6.47 -8.81 8.20
C GLU A 101 6.89 -9.25 9.63
N ILE A 102 5.95 -9.14 10.59
CA ILE A 102 6.19 -9.41 12.02
C ILE A 102 6.78 -10.81 12.29
N HIS A 103 6.59 -11.76 11.37
CA HIS A 103 7.16 -13.10 11.46
C HIS A 103 8.70 -13.14 11.38
N ALA A 104 9.32 -12.04 10.93
CA ALA A 104 10.77 -11.94 10.83
C ALA A 104 11.46 -11.54 12.17
N LEU A 105 10.68 -11.19 13.19
CA LEU A 105 11.20 -10.85 14.50
C LEU A 105 11.83 -12.09 15.17
N GLY A 106 13.05 -11.92 15.68
CA GLY A 106 13.66 -12.92 16.55
C GLY A 106 13.10 -12.86 17.99
N ASP A 107 13.29 -13.93 18.77
CA ASP A 107 12.73 -14.13 20.11
C ASP A 107 12.93 -12.94 21.06
N LYS A 108 14.10 -12.30 21.03
CA LYS A 108 14.38 -11.13 21.88
C LYS A 108 13.49 -9.93 21.54
N ALA A 109 13.22 -9.71 20.26
CA ALA A 109 12.35 -8.64 19.79
C ALA A 109 10.89 -8.95 20.08
N VAL A 110 10.46 -10.20 19.90
CA VAL A 110 9.13 -10.69 20.28
C VAL A 110 8.90 -10.42 21.78
N ASN A 111 9.81 -10.87 22.65
CA ASN A 111 9.71 -10.65 24.09
C ASN A 111 9.64 -9.16 24.46
N ALA A 112 10.36 -8.29 23.76
CA ALA A 112 10.29 -6.85 23.98
C ALA A 112 8.93 -6.24 23.64
N LEU A 113 8.16 -6.84 22.72
CA LEU A 113 6.80 -6.41 22.32
C LEU A 113 5.70 -6.92 23.25
N LEU A 114 5.87 -8.06 23.93
CA LEU A 114 4.80 -8.68 24.71
C LEU A 114 4.24 -7.73 25.77
N ILE A 115 5.10 -7.04 26.53
CA ILE A 115 4.69 -6.12 27.60
C ILE A 115 3.94 -4.90 27.05
N PRO A 116 4.46 -4.13 26.07
CA PRO A 116 3.70 -3.02 25.50
C PRO A 116 2.38 -3.47 24.86
N LEU A 117 2.36 -4.57 24.13
CA LEU A 117 1.14 -5.10 23.55
C LEU A 117 0.11 -5.52 24.61
N GLU A 118 0.52 -5.97 25.78
CA GLU A 118 -0.38 -6.34 26.87
C GLU A 118 -0.96 -5.11 27.57
N ARG A 119 -0.11 -4.17 27.92
CA ARG A 119 -0.44 -3.02 28.79
C ARG A 119 -1.06 -1.84 28.03
N ASP A 120 -0.69 -1.66 26.76
CA ASP A 120 -1.15 -0.54 25.98
C ASP A 120 -2.58 -0.79 25.47
N VAL A 121 -3.52 0.01 25.98
CA VAL A 121 -4.95 -0.04 25.61
C VAL A 121 -5.38 1.19 24.81
N VAL A 122 -4.51 2.18 24.65
CA VAL A 122 -4.81 3.45 24.01
C VAL A 122 -4.35 3.47 22.56
N ASN A 123 -3.10 3.11 22.35
CA ASN A 123 -2.48 3.17 21.03
C ASN A 123 -2.91 2.01 20.13
N LEU A 124 -2.78 2.24 18.84
CA LEU A 124 -3.11 1.29 17.80
C LEU A 124 -1.87 0.45 17.44
N TRP A 125 -2.02 -0.86 17.50
CA TRP A 125 -1.01 -1.81 17.07
C TRP A 125 -1.54 -2.66 15.93
N ILE A 126 -0.89 -2.59 14.78
CA ILE A 126 -1.25 -3.38 13.60
C ILE A 126 -0.05 -4.21 13.19
N ALA A 127 -0.22 -5.51 13.12
CA ALA A 127 0.79 -6.43 12.61
C ALA A 127 0.36 -6.99 11.25
N CYS A 128 1.29 -7.04 10.32
CA CYS A 128 1.13 -7.68 9.03
C CYS A 128 2.13 -8.82 8.86
N THR A 129 1.73 -9.91 8.23
CA THR A 129 2.61 -11.03 7.92
C THR A 129 2.20 -11.72 6.62
N SER A 130 3.20 -12.14 5.84
CA SER A 130 2.99 -12.99 4.66
C SER A 130 2.81 -14.47 5.00
N ARG A 131 3.07 -14.87 6.26
CA ARG A 131 2.92 -16.25 6.75
C ARG A 131 1.57 -16.49 7.42
N PRO A 132 1.11 -17.74 7.51
CA PRO A 132 -0.09 -18.07 8.28
C PRO A 132 0.05 -17.67 9.74
N ALA A 133 -1.04 -17.20 10.38
CA ALA A 133 -1.03 -16.79 11.79
C ALA A 133 -0.52 -17.87 12.75
N GLY A 134 -0.73 -19.15 12.42
CA GLY A 134 -0.25 -20.28 13.22
C GLY A 134 1.28 -20.42 13.27
N SER A 135 2.01 -19.79 12.36
CA SER A 135 3.47 -19.80 12.35
C SER A 135 4.10 -18.74 13.25
N LEU A 136 3.32 -17.79 13.76
CA LEU A 136 3.76 -16.80 14.72
C LEU A 136 3.84 -17.39 16.12
N ASP A 137 4.72 -16.84 16.95
CA ASP A 137 4.76 -17.15 18.38
C ASP A 137 3.35 -17.03 19.00
N ALA A 138 2.94 -18.01 19.79
CA ALA A 138 1.60 -18.10 20.34
C ALA A 138 1.30 -16.95 21.32
N ALA A 139 2.28 -16.56 22.13
CA ALA A 139 2.15 -15.44 23.07
C ALA A 139 2.00 -14.12 22.34
N LEU A 140 2.80 -13.90 21.30
CA LEU A 140 2.69 -12.70 20.43
C LEU A 140 1.32 -12.67 19.73
N ARG A 141 0.92 -13.75 19.10
CA ARG A 141 -0.38 -13.84 18.39
C ARG A 141 -1.56 -13.55 19.30
N SER A 142 -1.57 -14.07 20.53
CA SER A 142 -2.64 -13.87 21.50
C SER A 142 -2.84 -12.43 21.96
N ARG A 143 -1.88 -11.55 21.73
CA ARG A 143 -1.96 -10.13 22.06
C ARG A 143 -2.77 -9.30 21.05
N PHE A 144 -2.99 -9.85 19.86
CA PHE A 144 -3.82 -9.20 18.84
C PHE A 144 -5.28 -9.67 19.00
N ALA A 145 -6.18 -8.71 19.25
CA ALA A 145 -7.59 -9.02 19.51
C ALA A 145 -8.38 -9.33 18.23
N TYR A 146 -7.91 -8.81 17.09
CA TYR A 146 -8.58 -8.97 15.79
C TYR A 146 -7.63 -9.61 14.78
N HIS A 147 -8.04 -10.75 14.25
CA HIS A 147 -7.28 -11.47 13.23
C HIS A 147 -8.06 -11.51 11.93
N MET A 148 -7.42 -11.16 10.84
CA MET A 148 -8.01 -11.24 9.50
C MET A 148 -7.00 -11.80 8.50
N ALA A 149 -7.44 -12.83 7.78
CA ALA A 149 -6.70 -13.35 6.64
C ALA A 149 -7.19 -12.66 5.36
N LEU A 150 -6.28 -12.01 4.64
CA LEU A 150 -6.54 -11.45 3.32
C LEU A 150 -6.22 -12.51 2.27
N GLY A 151 -7.20 -12.78 1.41
CA GLY A 151 -7.03 -13.66 0.25
C GLY A 151 -6.35 -12.96 -0.93
N ALA A 152 -6.37 -13.62 -2.08
CA ALA A 152 -5.95 -13.00 -3.34
C ALA A 152 -6.75 -11.71 -3.58
N ALA A 153 -6.04 -10.65 -3.98
CA ALA A 153 -6.67 -9.36 -4.24
C ALA A 153 -7.58 -9.44 -5.48
N ASP A 154 -8.67 -8.68 -5.47
CA ASP A 154 -9.45 -8.43 -6.67
C ASP A 154 -8.70 -7.42 -7.56
N VAL A 155 -7.71 -7.94 -8.24
CA VAL A 155 -6.80 -7.18 -9.08
C VAL A 155 -7.55 -6.50 -10.22
N TRP A 156 -8.53 -7.19 -10.80
CA TRP A 156 -9.30 -6.67 -11.92
C TRP A 156 -10.10 -5.41 -11.54
N ALA A 157 -10.79 -5.47 -10.40
CA ALA A 157 -11.54 -4.32 -9.91
C ALA A 157 -10.65 -3.10 -9.64
N VAL A 158 -9.48 -3.33 -9.03
CA VAL A 158 -8.53 -2.24 -8.76
C VAL A 158 -7.97 -1.65 -10.04
N LEU A 159 -7.58 -2.48 -11.02
CA LEU A 159 -7.04 -1.99 -12.29
C LEU A 159 -8.06 -1.16 -13.08
N LEU A 160 -9.34 -1.53 -13.05
CA LEU A 160 -10.40 -0.72 -13.66
C LEU A 160 -10.54 0.66 -12.99
N GLU A 161 -10.51 0.71 -11.67
CA GLU A 161 -10.53 1.98 -10.93
C GLU A 161 -9.29 2.83 -11.21
N GLU A 162 -8.14 2.18 -11.42
CA GLU A 162 -6.91 2.83 -11.88
C GLU A 162 -6.99 3.28 -13.36
N GLY A 163 -8.09 3.01 -14.07
CA GLY A 163 -8.35 3.44 -15.45
C GLY A 163 -7.67 2.56 -16.49
N VAL A 164 -7.24 1.36 -16.13
CA VAL A 164 -6.73 0.37 -17.09
C VAL A 164 -7.89 -0.17 -17.91
N HIS A 165 -7.70 -0.30 -19.23
CA HIS A 165 -8.76 -0.81 -20.12
C HIS A 165 -9.14 -2.26 -19.76
N ALA A 166 -10.42 -2.62 -19.81
CA ALA A 166 -10.96 -3.90 -19.33
C ALA A 166 -10.23 -5.15 -19.85
N ARG A 167 -9.86 -5.17 -21.13
CA ARG A 167 -9.12 -6.30 -21.74
C ARG A 167 -7.72 -6.46 -21.12
N GLU A 168 -7.03 -5.35 -20.89
CA GLU A 168 -5.70 -5.35 -20.30
C GLU A 168 -5.78 -5.64 -18.79
N ALA A 169 -6.79 -5.12 -18.10
CA ALA A 169 -7.06 -5.46 -16.71
C ALA A 169 -7.30 -6.97 -16.51
N ASP A 170 -8.03 -7.63 -17.42
CA ASP A 170 -8.24 -9.08 -17.39
C ASP A 170 -6.93 -9.85 -17.58
N ARG A 171 -6.09 -9.42 -18.53
CA ARG A 171 -4.78 -10.02 -18.77
C ARG A 171 -3.86 -9.90 -17.55
N LEU A 172 -3.73 -8.69 -17.01
CA LEU A 172 -2.88 -8.40 -15.85
C LEU A 172 -3.36 -9.11 -14.59
N ALA A 173 -4.68 -9.18 -14.38
CA ALA A 173 -5.25 -9.90 -13.24
C ALA A 173 -4.93 -11.39 -13.27
N LYS A 174 -5.02 -12.02 -14.45
CA LYS A 174 -4.63 -13.43 -14.64
C LYS A 174 -3.15 -13.66 -14.36
N LEU A 175 -2.27 -12.80 -14.85
CA LEU A 175 -0.82 -12.90 -14.64
C LEU A 175 -0.41 -12.63 -13.20
N ALA A 176 -1.10 -11.72 -12.53
CA ALA A 176 -0.78 -11.30 -11.17
C ALA A 176 -1.21 -12.31 -10.10
N GLN A 177 -2.19 -13.17 -10.39
CA GLN A 177 -2.68 -14.21 -9.46
C GLN A 177 -3.04 -13.67 -8.06
N GLY A 178 -3.63 -12.46 -8.02
CA GLY A 178 -4.02 -11.81 -6.78
C GLY A 178 -2.95 -10.95 -6.10
N ASP A 179 -1.77 -10.79 -6.69
CA ASP A 179 -0.73 -9.85 -6.25
C ASP A 179 -0.93 -8.50 -6.97
N LEU A 180 -1.48 -7.53 -6.24
CA LEU A 180 -1.71 -6.17 -6.74
C LEU A 180 -0.42 -5.44 -7.13
N ARG A 181 0.67 -5.65 -6.39
CA ARG A 181 1.96 -5.02 -6.68
C ARG A 181 2.48 -5.50 -8.03
N ARG A 182 2.39 -6.80 -8.28
CA ARG A 182 2.76 -7.40 -9.57
C ARG A 182 1.89 -6.88 -10.71
N ALA A 183 0.58 -6.76 -10.49
CA ALA A 183 -0.34 -6.24 -11.50
C ALA A 183 -0.05 -4.78 -11.85
N LEU A 184 0.15 -3.93 -10.84
CA LEU A 184 0.44 -2.50 -11.01
C LEU A 184 1.82 -2.25 -11.63
N ALA A 185 2.74 -3.20 -11.48
CA ALA A 185 4.04 -3.20 -12.17
C ALA A 185 3.97 -3.74 -13.62
N GLY A 186 2.76 -3.96 -14.19
CA GLY A 186 2.59 -4.45 -15.56
C GLY A 186 2.62 -5.97 -15.71
N GLY A 187 2.45 -6.72 -14.61
CA GLY A 187 2.40 -8.19 -14.65
C GLY A 187 3.74 -8.87 -14.90
N ALA A 188 4.86 -8.16 -14.75
CA ALA A 188 6.17 -8.65 -15.07
C ALA A 188 6.65 -9.81 -14.18
N GLY A 189 6.59 -10.98 -14.77
CA GLY A 189 7.56 -12.01 -14.58
C GLY A 189 8.17 -12.23 -15.96
N ASP A 190 9.47 -11.97 -16.07
CA ASP A 190 10.36 -12.33 -17.19
C ASP A 190 10.16 -11.69 -18.58
N ALA A 191 9.31 -10.67 -18.76
CA ALA A 191 9.39 -9.78 -19.92
C ALA A 191 10.03 -8.47 -19.48
N GLU A 192 11.07 -8.04 -20.13
CA GLU A 192 11.77 -6.77 -19.90
C GLU A 192 10.76 -5.63 -19.82
N ILE A 193 10.53 -5.14 -18.60
CA ILE A 193 9.81 -3.89 -18.39
C ILE A 193 10.82 -2.80 -18.65
N GLU A 194 10.69 -2.13 -19.77
CA GLU A 194 11.35 -0.85 -19.92
C GLU A 194 10.94 0.07 -18.77
N SER A 195 11.89 0.79 -18.24
CA SER A 195 11.98 1.47 -16.93
C SER A 195 10.87 2.44 -16.54
N SER A 196 9.77 2.54 -17.29
CA SER A 196 8.69 3.50 -17.03
C SER A 196 7.35 2.89 -16.59
N GLY A 197 7.13 1.59 -16.76
CA GLY A 197 5.84 0.93 -16.46
C GLY A 197 4.63 1.47 -17.24
N LEU A 198 4.87 2.25 -18.29
CA LEU A 198 3.85 2.96 -19.07
C LEU A 198 3.51 2.27 -20.39
N LEU A 199 4.42 1.45 -20.89
CA LEU A 199 4.26 0.67 -22.12
C LEU A 199 4.48 -0.82 -21.82
N ALA A 200 3.61 -1.68 -22.31
CA ALA A 200 3.81 -3.11 -22.36
C ALA A 200 4.01 -3.53 -23.82
N ILE A 201 4.98 -4.40 -24.08
CA ILE A 201 5.14 -5.04 -25.38
C ILE A 201 4.29 -6.31 -25.37
N VAL A 202 3.21 -6.33 -26.14
CA VAL A 202 2.32 -7.48 -26.31
C VAL A 202 2.40 -7.91 -27.77
N ASP A 203 2.81 -9.17 -28.00
CA ASP A 203 2.97 -9.74 -29.35
C ASP A 203 3.85 -8.88 -30.28
N GLY A 204 4.93 -8.31 -29.74
CA GLY A 204 5.85 -7.45 -30.49
C GLY A 204 5.33 -6.06 -30.82
N LYS A 205 4.18 -5.63 -30.23
CA LYS A 205 3.62 -4.29 -30.39
C LYS A 205 3.58 -3.56 -29.04
N ALA A 206 4.08 -2.33 -29.02
CA ALA A 206 3.97 -1.46 -27.86
C ALA A 206 2.51 -1.05 -27.62
N THR A 207 1.98 -1.32 -26.43
CA THR A 207 0.62 -1.02 -26.03
C THR A 207 0.63 -0.15 -24.77
N LEU A 208 -0.14 0.95 -24.77
CA LEU A 208 -0.29 1.80 -23.59
C LEU A 208 -1.06 1.08 -22.48
N THR A 209 -0.47 1.02 -21.28
CA THR A 209 -1.08 0.41 -20.10
C THR A 209 -2.01 1.36 -19.33
N LEU A 210 -1.92 2.66 -19.58
CA LEU A 210 -2.72 3.71 -18.93
C LEU A 210 -3.52 4.51 -19.97
N SER A 211 -4.66 5.06 -19.57
CA SER A 211 -5.41 5.99 -20.43
C SER A 211 -4.58 7.26 -20.69
N PRO A 212 -4.75 7.91 -21.88
CA PRO A 212 -4.02 9.12 -22.24
C PRO A 212 -4.10 10.25 -21.18
N GLU A 213 -5.27 10.42 -20.56
CA GLU A 213 -5.51 11.44 -19.52
C GLU A 213 -4.69 11.19 -18.24
N ARG A 214 -4.53 9.93 -17.86
CA ARG A 214 -3.70 9.57 -16.69
C ARG A 214 -2.21 9.61 -16.97
N LEU A 215 -1.80 9.33 -18.20
CA LEU A 215 -0.43 9.56 -18.64
C LEU A 215 -0.07 11.03 -18.53
N LEU A 216 -0.96 11.91 -18.97
CA LEU A 216 -0.81 13.36 -18.84
C LEU A 216 -0.70 13.80 -17.37
N SER A 217 -1.58 13.32 -16.49
CA SER A 217 -1.53 13.68 -15.07
C SER A 217 -0.25 13.19 -14.39
N LYS A 218 0.28 12.02 -14.75
CA LYS A 218 1.57 11.53 -14.26
C LYS A 218 2.76 12.29 -14.82
N ALA A 219 2.72 12.67 -16.10
CA ALA A 219 3.76 13.49 -16.74
C ALA A 219 3.86 14.90 -16.12
N VAL A 220 2.73 15.51 -15.82
CA VAL A 220 2.66 16.81 -15.13
C VAL A 220 3.13 16.70 -13.68
N ALA A 221 2.80 15.58 -12.99
CA ALA A 221 3.20 15.37 -11.60
C ALA A 221 4.71 15.04 -11.44
N ASN A 222 5.36 14.47 -12.47
CA ASN A 222 6.77 14.10 -12.42
C ASN A 222 7.43 14.18 -13.81
N PRO A 223 7.70 15.40 -14.31
CA PRO A 223 8.24 15.63 -15.66
C PRO A 223 9.62 15.01 -15.90
N PHE A 224 10.44 14.82 -14.85
CA PHE A 224 11.76 14.20 -14.96
C PHE A 224 11.75 12.69 -15.22
N SER A 225 10.64 12.00 -15.03
CA SER A 225 10.51 10.58 -15.35
C SER A 225 10.14 10.29 -16.80
N PHE A 226 9.83 11.32 -17.58
CA PHE A 226 9.49 11.20 -19.00
C PHE A 226 10.74 11.43 -19.86
N GLN A 227 11.27 10.37 -20.47
CA GLN A 227 12.35 10.49 -21.43
C GLN A 227 11.80 10.96 -22.79
N ALA A 228 12.56 11.81 -23.49
CA ALA A 228 12.19 12.34 -24.81
C ALA A 228 11.91 11.24 -25.84
N SER A 229 12.61 10.08 -25.75
CA SER A 229 12.38 8.90 -26.57
C SER A 229 10.99 8.29 -26.41
N LEU A 230 10.42 8.34 -25.21
CA LEU A 230 9.07 7.83 -24.92
C LEU A 230 7.99 8.71 -25.54
N LEU A 231 8.20 10.01 -25.53
CA LEU A 231 7.32 11.00 -26.18
C LEU A 231 7.26 10.80 -27.70
N ASP A 232 8.42 10.57 -28.33
CA ASP A 232 8.49 10.29 -29.76
C ASP A 232 7.76 8.99 -30.14
N GLU A 233 7.89 7.93 -29.32
CA GLU A 233 7.20 6.66 -29.53
C GLU A 233 5.68 6.80 -29.36
N LEU A 234 5.24 7.53 -28.36
CA LEU A 234 3.81 7.84 -28.13
C LEU A 234 3.20 8.65 -29.27
N MET A 235 3.95 9.58 -29.87
CA MET A 235 3.52 10.34 -31.04
C MET A 235 3.45 9.49 -32.30
N ARG A 236 4.35 8.52 -32.49
CA ARG A 236 4.34 7.56 -33.62
C ARG A 236 3.14 6.63 -33.59
N LEU A 237 2.65 6.25 -32.41
CA LEU A 237 1.50 5.35 -32.26
C LEU A 237 0.15 5.97 -32.69
N ARG A 238 0.11 7.25 -33.06
CA ARG A 238 -1.11 8.01 -33.46
C ARG A 238 -2.31 7.87 -32.51
N GLN A 239 -2.09 7.45 -31.27
CA GLN A 239 -3.14 7.23 -30.28
C GLN A 239 -3.31 8.43 -29.33
N TRP A 240 -2.52 9.48 -29.54
CA TRP A 240 -2.50 10.66 -28.69
C TRP A 240 -3.40 11.76 -29.24
N PRO A 241 -4.33 12.31 -28.44
CA PRO A 241 -5.10 13.48 -28.84
C PRO A 241 -4.18 14.68 -29.08
N ALA A 242 -4.37 15.42 -30.18
CA ALA A 242 -3.50 16.53 -30.59
C ALA A 242 -3.28 17.62 -29.50
N HIS A 243 -4.31 17.86 -28.66
CA HIS A 243 -4.24 18.80 -27.55
C HIS A 243 -3.33 18.31 -26.38
N ALA A 244 -3.16 17.00 -26.23
CA ALA A 244 -2.30 16.43 -25.20
C ALA A 244 -0.79 16.57 -25.56
N ALA A 245 -0.47 16.40 -26.84
CA ALA A 245 0.89 16.66 -27.36
C ALA A 245 1.29 18.12 -27.19
N MET A 246 0.35 19.05 -27.37
CA MET A 246 0.58 20.50 -27.21
C MET A 246 0.84 20.90 -25.75
N ALA A 247 0.13 20.29 -24.80
CA ALA A 247 0.32 20.54 -23.36
C ALA A 247 1.72 20.08 -22.86
N LEU A 248 2.20 18.93 -23.34
CA LEU A 248 3.54 18.42 -23.03
C LEU A 248 4.67 19.28 -23.63
N THR A 249 4.47 19.79 -24.85
CA THR A 249 5.45 20.67 -25.51
C THR A 249 5.55 22.04 -24.82
N LEU A 250 4.45 22.53 -24.26
CA LEU A 250 4.42 23.78 -23.49
C LEU A 250 5.08 23.65 -22.11
N SER A 251 4.96 22.48 -21.49
CA SER A 251 5.62 22.16 -20.20
C SER A 251 7.15 22.12 -20.32
N GLN A 252 7.68 21.72 -21.45
CA GLN A 252 9.15 21.67 -21.70
C GLN A 252 9.77 23.01 -22.11
N ARG A 253 8.97 24.05 -22.39
CA ARG A 253 9.47 25.39 -22.77
C ARG A 253 9.57 26.38 -21.62
N ASN A 254 9.17 25.99 -20.42
CA ASN A 254 9.20 26.86 -19.23
C ASN A 254 10.36 26.54 -18.24
N ASP A 255 11.40 25.82 -18.70
CA ASP A 255 12.69 25.66 -18.00
C ASP A 255 13.82 26.42 -18.72
#